data_46bb9f5b1e0727aa4948ce3115ac6822
#
_entry.id   46bb9f5b1e0727aa4948ce3115ac6822
#
_cell.length_a   1.000
_cell.length_b   1.000
_cell.length_c   1.000
_cell.angle_alpha   90.00
_cell.angle_beta   90.00
_cell.angle_gamma   90.00
#
_symmetry.space_group_name_H-M   'P 1'
#
loop_
_entity.id
_entity.type
_entity.pdbx_description
1 polymer ?
#
loop_
_entity_poly.entity_id
_entity_poly.type
_entity_poly.pdbx_seq_one_letter_code
_entity_poly.pdbx_strand_id
1 'polypeptide(L)'
;MNTAQGRQTDNASLSMTGPPLVTLCYQSRAKRQPSSDDLDQLVREARERNRQFGVTGMLVHEGDRFFQWLEGPGIALEGLWSSIKCDDRHEDIELLGEGVTPVRLFSEWDLRFLSRPEGARPGQDSVDVLETVETPSATIFEPSRVAQLALDGDEAGLEDWLQGHRAAGEDARDICRNLLEPAAHLLGDWWCEDRCDSFAVTIALSKLQNLARSVEASQTGVRRVEFTGQRVLISPPPLETHMLGATLLGGFFRQAGWSVQAEFPQSDAELMGLVRTHWFDAIALTLSDVFTRRERLAALVKTITDVRAASRNPTMAVLVGGRAFRAEPSRDAGQVGADVHYTSAGDAVGDLDYWLFTHRFAPGDGEASEGVGAGVLRP
;
A
#
# COMPACT_ATOMS: atom_id res chain seq x y z
N MET A 1 -6.76 -54.89 27.59
CA MET A 1 -7.86 -54.11 26.96
C MET A 1 -7.62 -52.66 27.35
N ASN A 2 -7.03 -51.90 26.48
CA ASN A 2 -6.82 -50.49 26.70
C ASN A 2 -6.95 -49.79 25.35
N THR A 3 -8.09 -49.18 25.14
CA THR A 3 -8.46 -48.46 23.89
C THR A 3 -7.89 -47.07 23.94
N ALA A 4 -6.91 -46.79 23.11
CA ALA A 4 -6.41 -45.46 22.86
C ALA A 4 -7.37 -44.74 21.89
N GLN A 5 -8.09 -43.74 22.36
CA GLN A 5 -8.84 -42.81 21.53
C GLN A 5 -7.89 -41.80 20.91
N GLY A 6 -7.72 -41.88 19.59
CA GLY A 6 -7.03 -40.89 18.81
C GLY A 6 -7.84 -39.59 18.76
N ARG A 7 -7.21 -38.50 19.18
CA ARG A 7 -7.71 -37.15 18.90
C ARG A 7 -7.46 -36.83 17.43
N GLN A 8 -8.52 -36.77 16.68
CA GLN A 8 -8.57 -36.20 15.35
C GLN A 8 -8.40 -34.68 15.46
N THR A 9 -7.27 -34.17 15.07
CA THR A 9 -7.07 -32.73 14.91
C THR A 9 -7.74 -32.33 13.60
N ASP A 10 -8.89 -31.65 13.73
CA ASP A 10 -9.56 -30.99 12.61
C ASP A 10 -8.63 -29.90 12.06
N ASN A 11 -8.01 -30.24 10.94
CA ASN A 11 -7.24 -29.32 10.13
C ASN A 11 -8.27 -28.53 9.29
N ALA A 12 -8.83 -27.47 9.87
CA ALA A 12 -9.68 -26.54 9.14
C ALA A 12 -8.80 -25.79 8.14
N SER A 13 -8.65 -26.38 6.95
CA SER A 13 -8.23 -25.67 5.76
C SER A 13 -9.23 -24.53 5.55
N LEU A 14 -8.81 -23.30 5.78
CA LEU A 14 -9.52 -22.11 5.32
C LEU A 14 -9.50 -22.11 3.79
N SER A 15 -10.40 -22.87 3.19
CA SER A 15 -10.73 -22.72 1.78
C SER A 15 -11.38 -21.35 1.64
N MET A 16 -10.74 -20.46 0.90
CA MET A 16 -11.33 -19.20 0.41
C MET A 16 -12.51 -19.56 -0.49
N THR A 17 -13.71 -19.66 0.09
CA THR A 17 -14.95 -20.13 -0.59
C THR A 17 -15.74 -18.97 -1.21
N GLY A 18 -15.08 -17.88 -1.65
CA GLY A 18 -15.71 -16.81 -2.40
C GLY A 18 -15.36 -16.87 -3.90
N PRO A 19 -16.21 -16.35 -4.79
CA PRO A 19 -15.83 -16.17 -6.18
C PRO A 19 -14.57 -15.29 -6.26
N PRO A 20 -13.67 -15.53 -7.24
CA PRO A 20 -12.48 -14.73 -7.38
C PRO A 20 -12.85 -13.26 -7.58
N LEU A 21 -12.15 -12.39 -6.85
CA LEU A 21 -12.31 -10.96 -7.02
C LEU A 21 -11.56 -10.53 -8.29
N VAL A 22 -12.17 -9.62 -9.02
CA VAL A 22 -11.59 -9.01 -10.22
C VAL A 22 -11.34 -7.53 -9.93
N THR A 23 -10.29 -6.99 -10.51
CA THR A 23 -10.04 -5.55 -10.57
C THR A 23 -10.21 -5.07 -11.99
N LEU A 24 -10.67 -3.84 -12.16
CA LEU A 24 -10.82 -3.17 -13.44
C LEU A 24 -10.45 -1.70 -13.27
N CYS A 25 -9.56 -1.22 -14.14
CA CYS A 25 -9.15 0.18 -14.18
C CYS A 25 -9.44 0.76 -15.55
N TYR A 26 -10.00 1.97 -15.60
CA TYR A 26 -10.21 2.66 -16.87
C TYR A 26 -10.06 4.17 -16.71
N GLN A 27 -9.83 4.84 -17.82
CA GLN A 27 -9.94 6.30 -17.94
C GLN A 27 -11.02 6.69 -18.93
N SER A 28 -11.51 7.92 -18.82
CA SER A 28 -12.47 8.52 -19.75
C SER A 28 -12.44 10.04 -19.67
N ARG A 29 -13.12 10.69 -20.62
CA ARG A 29 -13.30 12.15 -20.62
C ARG A 29 -14.77 12.50 -20.48
N ALA A 30 -15.08 13.56 -19.72
CA ALA A 30 -16.42 14.12 -19.67
C ALA A 30 -16.74 14.81 -20.99
N LYS A 31 -17.91 14.54 -21.58
CA LYS A 31 -18.37 15.27 -22.78
C LYS A 31 -18.62 16.74 -22.53
N ARG A 32 -18.85 17.12 -21.29
CA ARG A 32 -18.96 18.50 -20.83
C ARG A 32 -18.33 18.63 -19.47
N GLN A 33 -17.78 19.79 -19.17
CA GLN A 33 -17.22 20.07 -17.83
C GLN A 33 -18.31 19.85 -16.78
N PRO A 34 -18.14 18.91 -15.84
CA PRO A 34 -19.12 18.65 -14.79
C PRO A 34 -19.11 19.77 -13.77
N SER A 35 -20.28 20.16 -13.29
CA SER A 35 -20.42 21.03 -12.12
C SER A 35 -20.19 20.23 -10.83
N SER A 36 -20.03 20.94 -9.69
CA SER A 36 -19.96 20.27 -8.38
C SER A 36 -21.20 19.42 -8.09
N ASP A 37 -22.37 19.90 -8.47
CA ASP A 37 -23.63 19.17 -8.27
C ASP A 37 -23.69 17.89 -9.16
N ASP A 38 -23.21 17.98 -10.41
CA ASP A 38 -23.08 16.82 -11.30
C ASP A 38 -22.15 15.75 -10.70
N LEU A 39 -21.00 16.18 -10.15
CA LEU A 39 -20.05 15.28 -9.50
C LEU A 39 -20.62 14.64 -8.23
N ASP A 40 -21.29 15.43 -7.39
CA ASP A 40 -21.94 14.92 -6.18
C ASP A 40 -23.04 13.91 -6.49
N GLN A 41 -23.81 14.16 -7.54
CA GLN A 41 -24.82 13.22 -8.02
C GLN A 41 -24.19 11.94 -8.55
N LEU A 42 -23.16 12.05 -9.40
CA LEU A 42 -22.41 10.91 -9.94
C LEU A 42 -21.88 10.01 -8.82
N VAL A 43 -21.25 10.61 -7.81
CA VAL A 43 -20.67 9.88 -6.67
C VAL A 43 -21.76 9.18 -5.85
N ARG A 44 -22.90 9.84 -5.59
CA ARG A 44 -24.01 9.19 -4.87
C ARG A 44 -24.56 7.98 -5.61
N GLU A 45 -24.82 8.14 -6.92
CA GLU A 45 -25.33 7.07 -7.78
C GLU A 45 -24.35 5.90 -7.86
N ALA A 46 -23.06 6.21 -8.02
CA ALA A 46 -22.01 5.20 -8.10
C ALA A 46 -21.83 4.44 -6.77
N ARG A 47 -21.85 5.12 -5.62
CA ARG A 47 -21.79 4.47 -4.30
C ARG A 47 -22.94 3.53 -4.06
N GLU A 48 -24.17 3.96 -4.35
CA GLU A 48 -25.35 3.14 -4.16
C GLU A 48 -25.29 1.87 -5.05
N ARG A 49 -24.94 2.03 -6.31
CA ARG A 49 -24.76 0.94 -7.25
C ARG A 49 -23.64 -0.02 -6.81
N ASN A 50 -22.50 0.52 -6.44
CA ASN A 50 -21.35 -0.28 -5.99
C ASN A 50 -21.71 -1.11 -4.75
N ARG A 51 -22.39 -0.50 -3.76
CA ARG A 51 -22.88 -1.21 -2.56
C ARG A 51 -23.82 -2.36 -2.92
N GLN A 52 -24.74 -2.11 -3.84
CA GLN A 52 -25.72 -3.12 -4.26
C GLN A 52 -25.05 -4.34 -4.89
N PHE A 53 -23.95 -4.16 -5.63
CA PHE A 53 -23.25 -5.22 -6.33
C PHE A 53 -22.03 -5.77 -5.61
N GLY A 54 -21.74 -5.29 -4.38
CA GLY A 54 -20.55 -5.67 -3.64
C GLY A 54 -19.27 -5.25 -4.35
N VAL A 55 -19.29 -4.13 -5.07
CA VAL A 55 -18.15 -3.50 -5.74
C VAL A 55 -17.58 -2.43 -4.84
N THR A 56 -16.27 -2.31 -4.81
CA THR A 56 -15.53 -1.26 -4.10
C THR A 56 -14.58 -0.58 -5.07
N GLY A 57 -14.11 0.63 -4.74
CA GLY A 57 -13.17 1.28 -5.65
C GLY A 57 -12.94 2.77 -5.40
N MET A 58 -12.21 3.37 -6.34
CA MET A 58 -11.81 4.77 -6.32
C MET A 58 -12.15 5.44 -7.64
N LEU A 59 -12.58 6.71 -7.58
CA LEU A 59 -12.79 7.58 -8.73
C LEU A 59 -11.98 8.86 -8.53
N VAL A 60 -11.12 9.17 -9.49
CA VAL A 60 -10.36 10.41 -9.56
C VAL A 60 -10.90 11.26 -10.70
N HIS A 61 -11.12 12.55 -10.42
CA HIS A 61 -11.53 13.55 -11.40
C HIS A 61 -10.53 14.70 -11.43
N GLU A 62 -10.09 15.06 -12.62
CA GLU A 62 -9.21 16.21 -12.87
C GLU A 62 -9.55 16.88 -14.20
N GLY A 63 -10.04 18.12 -14.15
CA GLY A 63 -10.50 18.82 -15.34
C GLY A 63 -11.69 18.13 -16.00
N ASP A 64 -11.50 17.66 -17.24
CA ASP A 64 -12.49 16.85 -17.97
C ASP A 64 -12.21 15.34 -17.91
N ARG A 65 -11.17 14.91 -17.19
CA ARG A 65 -10.70 13.52 -17.14
C ARG A 65 -11.19 12.79 -15.91
N PHE A 66 -11.55 11.52 -16.10
CA PHE A 66 -11.86 10.57 -15.04
C PHE A 66 -10.93 9.37 -15.11
N PHE A 67 -10.45 8.93 -13.95
CA PHE A 67 -9.83 7.64 -13.76
C PHE A 67 -10.61 6.88 -12.70
N GLN A 68 -10.96 5.62 -12.97
CA GLN A 68 -11.67 4.78 -12.02
C GLN A 68 -11.00 3.42 -11.86
N TRP A 69 -10.88 3.00 -10.62
CA TRP A 69 -10.49 1.67 -10.22
C TRP A 69 -11.66 1.00 -9.50
N LEU A 70 -12.00 -0.21 -9.92
CA LEU A 70 -13.12 -1.00 -9.38
C LEU A 70 -12.63 -2.39 -8.98
N GLU A 71 -13.16 -2.92 -7.89
CA GLU A 71 -12.87 -4.26 -7.39
C GLU A 71 -14.15 -4.95 -6.95
N GLY A 72 -14.36 -6.19 -7.35
CA GLY A 72 -15.55 -6.92 -6.98
C GLY A 72 -15.67 -8.30 -7.60
N PRO A 73 -16.81 -8.98 -7.40
CA PRO A 73 -17.11 -10.22 -8.11
C PRO A 73 -17.11 -9.99 -9.62
N GLY A 74 -16.47 -10.88 -10.40
CA GLY A 74 -16.30 -10.72 -11.85
C GLY A 74 -17.60 -10.42 -12.56
N ILE A 75 -18.67 -11.18 -12.29
CA ILE A 75 -20.02 -10.98 -12.90
C ILE A 75 -20.56 -9.57 -12.61
N ALA A 76 -20.33 -9.04 -11.40
CA ALA A 76 -20.78 -7.71 -11.03
C ALA A 76 -20.00 -6.64 -11.81
N LEU A 77 -18.68 -6.81 -11.95
CA LEU A 77 -17.83 -5.89 -12.71
C LEU A 77 -18.13 -5.92 -14.21
N GLU A 78 -18.39 -7.08 -14.81
CA GLU A 78 -18.81 -7.20 -16.22
C GLU A 78 -20.09 -6.41 -16.48
N GLY A 79 -21.11 -6.56 -15.62
CA GLY A 79 -22.36 -5.81 -15.73
C GLY A 79 -22.17 -4.31 -15.55
N LEU A 80 -21.36 -3.92 -14.57
CA LEU A 80 -21.04 -2.54 -14.31
C LEU A 80 -20.23 -1.91 -15.45
N TRP A 81 -19.22 -2.60 -15.96
CA TRP A 81 -18.43 -2.17 -17.10
C TRP A 81 -19.26 -1.97 -18.36
N SER A 82 -20.21 -2.87 -18.62
CA SER A 82 -21.15 -2.71 -19.74
C SER A 82 -22.01 -1.46 -19.58
N SER A 83 -22.47 -1.16 -18.37
CA SER A 83 -23.22 0.06 -18.06
C SER A 83 -22.36 1.32 -18.22
N ILE A 84 -21.11 1.29 -17.75
CA ILE A 84 -20.18 2.41 -17.87
C ILE A 84 -19.91 2.74 -19.33
N LYS A 85 -19.66 1.75 -20.17
CA LYS A 85 -19.43 1.95 -21.63
C LYS A 85 -20.63 2.55 -22.36
N CYS A 86 -21.82 2.42 -21.82
CA CYS A 86 -23.05 2.98 -22.40
C CYS A 86 -23.47 4.32 -21.79
N ASP A 87 -22.74 4.82 -20.79
CA ASP A 87 -23.06 6.10 -20.15
C ASP A 87 -22.69 7.26 -21.09
N ASP A 88 -23.65 8.08 -21.44
CA ASP A 88 -23.48 9.17 -22.39
C ASP A 88 -22.86 10.43 -21.79
N ARG A 89 -22.58 10.46 -20.51
CA ARG A 89 -21.94 11.58 -19.81
C ARG A 89 -20.46 11.69 -20.13
N HIS A 90 -19.83 10.61 -20.59
CA HIS A 90 -18.40 10.57 -20.92
C HIS A 90 -18.13 9.88 -22.28
N GLU A 91 -16.93 10.06 -22.76
CA GLU A 91 -16.41 9.52 -24.02
C GLU A 91 -14.94 9.13 -23.85
N ASP A 92 -14.30 8.66 -24.92
CA ASP A 92 -12.89 8.24 -24.92
C ASP A 92 -12.59 7.24 -23.79
N ILE A 93 -13.49 6.27 -23.60
CA ILE A 93 -13.36 5.28 -22.54
C ILE A 93 -12.28 4.27 -22.95
N GLU A 94 -11.20 4.24 -22.17
CA GLU A 94 -10.07 3.33 -22.36
C GLU A 94 -9.91 2.42 -21.14
N LEU A 95 -9.91 1.09 -21.38
CA LEU A 95 -9.59 0.11 -20.35
C LEU A 95 -8.07 0.11 -20.13
N LEU A 96 -7.64 0.41 -18.91
CA LEU A 96 -6.22 0.48 -18.53
C LEU A 96 -5.69 -0.82 -17.91
N GLY A 97 -6.56 -1.71 -17.52
CA GLY A 97 -6.17 -3.00 -16.97
C GLY A 97 -7.33 -3.73 -16.31
N GLU A 98 -7.23 -5.05 -16.37
CA GLU A 98 -8.15 -5.98 -15.72
C GLU A 98 -7.33 -7.15 -15.15
N GLY A 99 -7.72 -7.66 -13.98
CA GLY A 99 -6.99 -8.77 -13.40
C GLY A 99 -7.72 -9.42 -12.22
N VAL A 100 -7.31 -10.62 -11.87
CA VAL A 100 -7.80 -11.32 -10.68
C VAL A 100 -6.98 -10.88 -9.46
N THR A 101 -7.64 -10.62 -8.34
CA THR A 101 -7.00 -10.24 -7.10
C THR A 101 -7.46 -11.14 -5.95
N PRO A 102 -6.56 -11.60 -5.07
CA PRO A 102 -6.95 -12.38 -3.89
C PRO A 102 -7.55 -11.50 -2.78
N VAL A 103 -7.25 -10.19 -2.77
CA VAL A 103 -7.64 -9.26 -1.71
C VAL A 103 -8.09 -7.93 -2.32
N ARG A 104 -9.08 -7.29 -1.71
CA ARG A 104 -9.49 -5.92 -2.08
C ARG A 104 -8.48 -4.91 -1.54
N LEU A 105 -8.16 -3.90 -2.34
CA LEU A 105 -7.46 -2.69 -1.89
C LEU A 105 -8.43 -1.72 -1.19
N PHE A 106 -9.71 -1.75 -1.59
CA PHE A 106 -10.72 -0.79 -1.16
C PHE A 106 -11.84 -1.49 -0.38
N SER A 107 -11.48 -2.36 0.58
CA SER A 107 -12.43 -3.22 1.29
C SER A 107 -13.59 -2.45 1.92
N GLU A 108 -13.34 -1.24 2.42
CA GLU A 108 -14.31 -0.41 3.12
C GLU A 108 -14.96 0.69 2.24
N TRP A 109 -14.63 0.74 0.94
CA TRP A 109 -15.07 1.86 0.09
C TRP A 109 -16.05 1.43 -1.00
N ASP A 110 -17.30 1.69 -0.82
CA ASP A 110 -18.26 1.62 -1.93
C ASP A 110 -17.78 2.45 -3.13
N LEU A 111 -17.24 3.66 -2.87
CA LEU A 111 -16.48 4.47 -3.82
C LEU A 111 -15.76 5.60 -3.09
N ARG A 112 -14.43 5.67 -3.18
CA ARG A 112 -13.66 6.84 -2.82
C ARG A 112 -13.63 7.82 -3.99
N PHE A 113 -14.01 9.05 -3.74
CA PHE A 113 -13.98 10.11 -4.75
C PHE A 113 -12.91 11.14 -4.42
N LEU A 114 -12.14 11.51 -5.43
CA LEU A 114 -11.08 12.53 -5.37
C LEU A 114 -11.27 13.48 -6.54
N SER A 115 -11.47 14.76 -6.24
CA SER A 115 -11.47 15.81 -7.26
C SER A 115 -10.24 16.68 -7.07
N ARG A 116 -9.53 16.94 -8.16
CA ARG A 116 -8.33 17.78 -8.20
C ARG A 116 -8.55 18.95 -9.16
N PRO A 117 -8.00 20.15 -8.87
CA PRO A 117 -7.92 21.20 -9.89
C PRO A 117 -7.01 20.72 -11.03
N GLU A 118 -7.34 21.15 -12.24
CA GLU A 118 -6.53 20.85 -13.42
C GLU A 118 -5.10 21.38 -13.23
N GLY A 119 -4.09 20.56 -13.52
CA GLY A 119 -2.68 20.91 -13.35
C GLY A 119 -2.21 21.05 -11.90
N ALA A 120 -2.85 20.37 -10.94
CA ALA A 120 -2.39 20.34 -9.56
C ALA A 120 -0.93 19.92 -9.44
N ARG A 121 -0.10 20.78 -8.85
CA ARG A 121 1.35 20.55 -8.66
C ARG A 121 1.64 20.12 -7.23
N PRO A 122 2.71 19.33 -7.00
CA PRO A 122 3.23 19.13 -5.65
C PRO A 122 3.70 20.46 -5.07
N GLY A 123 3.62 20.62 -3.76
CA GLY A 123 4.07 21.84 -3.07
C GLY A 123 5.52 22.20 -3.41
N GLN A 124 5.78 23.46 -3.67
CA GLN A 124 7.05 24.01 -4.18
C GLN A 124 8.27 23.91 -3.25
N ASP A 125 8.16 23.19 -2.11
CA ASP A 125 9.20 23.16 -1.08
C ASP A 125 10.19 21.99 -1.19
N SER A 126 10.18 21.21 -2.28
CA SER A 126 11.13 20.11 -2.46
C SER A 126 12.18 20.47 -3.52
N VAL A 127 13.15 21.26 -3.12
CA VAL A 127 14.45 21.30 -3.79
C VAL A 127 15.37 20.38 -3.02
N ASP A 128 15.70 19.21 -3.58
CA ASP A 128 17.06 18.72 -3.43
C ASP A 128 17.41 17.59 -4.39
N VAL A 129 18.59 17.77 -4.92
CA VAL A 129 19.33 17.01 -5.91
C VAL A 129 19.69 15.65 -5.33
N LEU A 130 19.36 14.58 -6.05
CA LEU A 130 19.78 13.22 -5.73
C LEU A 130 21.07 12.90 -6.47
N GLU A 131 22.13 12.71 -5.70
CA GLU A 131 23.29 11.93 -6.14
C GLU A 131 22.90 10.46 -6.28
N THR A 132 23.04 9.95 -7.48
CA THR A 132 22.87 8.53 -7.80
C THR A 132 24.03 7.73 -7.23
N VAL A 133 23.75 6.87 -6.27
CA VAL A 133 24.68 5.81 -5.86
C VAL A 133 24.47 4.62 -6.79
N GLU A 134 25.40 4.42 -7.69
CA GLU A 134 25.45 3.23 -8.53
C GLU A 134 25.93 2.02 -7.72
N THR A 135 25.06 1.02 -7.60
CA THR A 135 25.45 -0.33 -7.14
C THR A 135 25.47 -1.28 -8.33
N PRO A 136 26.57 -1.97 -8.62
CA PRO A 136 26.63 -2.87 -9.75
C PRO A 136 26.00 -4.22 -9.38
N SER A 137 24.91 -4.59 -10.05
CA SER A 137 24.37 -5.95 -10.06
C SER A 137 24.24 -6.46 -11.49
N ALA A 138 24.50 -7.75 -11.67
CA ALA A 138 24.65 -8.39 -12.98
C ALA A 138 23.35 -8.51 -13.80
N THR A 139 22.21 -8.13 -13.26
CA THR A 139 20.95 -7.99 -13.98
C THR A 139 20.65 -6.51 -14.10
N ILE A 140 20.52 -6.02 -15.33
CA ILE A 140 20.25 -4.59 -15.57
C ILE A 140 18.77 -4.34 -15.27
N PHE A 141 18.47 -3.97 -14.04
CA PHE A 141 17.18 -3.36 -13.70
C PHE A 141 17.11 -1.96 -14.32
N GLU A 142 16.12 -1.72 -15.15
CA GLU A 142 15.90 -0.41 -15.78
C GLU A 142 14.59 0.22 -15.28
N PRO A 143 14.55 0.76 -14.07
CA PRO A 143 13.35 1.38 -13.53
C PRO A 143 12.80 2.51 -14.40
N SER A 144 13.69 3.27 -15.05
CA SER A 144 13.34 4.35 -15.97
C SER A 144 12.58 3.83 -17.20
N ARG A 145 12.95 2.65 -17.71
CA ARG A 145 12.24 2.03 -18.83
C ARG A 145 10.84 1.61 -18.43
N VAL A 146 10.69 0.99 -17.26
CA VAL A 146 9.37 0.58 -16.73
C VAL A 146 8.49 1.79 -16.44
N ALA A 147 9.05 2.84 -15.82
CA ALA A 147 8.33 4.08 -15.60
C ALA A 147 7.84 4.71 -16.92
N GLN A 148 8.68 4.69 -17.97
CA GLN A 148 8.32 5.21 -19.28
C GLN A 148 7.21 4.38 -19.95
N LEU A 149 7.35 3.03 -19.96
CA LEU A 149 6.31 2.14 -20.50
C LEU A 149 4.96 2.34 -19.80
N ALA A 150 5.00 2.55 -18.47
CA ALA A 150 3.78 2.82 -17.70
C ALA A 150 3.13 4.15 -18.10
N LEU A 151 3.92 5.21 -18.32
CA LEU A 151 3.42 6.52 -18.78
C LEU A 151 2.88 6.47 -20.20
N ASP A 152 3.58 5.78 -21.11
CA ASP A 152 3.21 5.66 -22.52
C ASP A 152 1.96 4.77 -22.72
N GLY A 153 1.52 4.07 -21.66
CA GLY A 153 0.40 3.15 -21.75
C GLY A 153 0.73 1.82 -22.43
N ASP A 154 2.00 1.49 -22.58
CA ASP A 154 2.45 0.27 -23.24
C ASP A 154 2.36 -0.95 -22.29
N GLU A 155 1.16 -1.50 -22.15
CA GLU A 155 0.91 -2.67 -21.31
C GLU A 155 1.59 -3.92 -21.85
N ALA A 156 1.64 -4.08 -23.17
CA ALA A 156 2.32 -5.21 -23.79
C ALA A 156 3.82 -5.15 -23.50
N GLY A 157 4.43 -3.98 -23.61
CA GLY A 157 5.84 -3.77 -23.25
C GLY A 157 6.11 -4.01 -21.77
N LEU A 158 5.20 -3.64 -20.87
CA LEU A 158 5.32 -3.94 -19.42
C LEU A 158 5.25 -5.45 -19.14
N GLU A 159 4.32 -6.16 -19.77
CA GLU A 159 4.18 -7.61 -19.57
C GLU A 159 5.36 -8.37 -20.19
N ASP A 160 5.78 -8.04 -21.40
CA ASP A 160 6.96 -8.64 -22.06
C ASP A 160 8.22 -8.44 -21.20
N TRP A 161 8.36 -7.25 -20.65
CA TRP A 161 9.45 -6.91 -19.75
C TRP A 161 9.42 -7.77 -18.48
N LEU A 162 8.26 -7.89 -17.84
CA LEU A 162 8.06 -8.75 -16.67
C LEU A 162 8.35 -10.22 -16.97
N GLN A 163 7.90 -10.72 -18.12
CA GLN A 163 8.16 -12.10 -18.54
C GLN A 163 9.66 -12.35 -18.75
N GLY A 164 10.41 -11.37 -19.27
CA GLY A 164 11.87 -11.45 -19.38
C GLY A 164 12.56 -11.67 -18.04
N HIS A 165 12.19 -10.91 -17.00
CA HIS A 165 12.74 -11.05 -15.65
C HIS A 165 12.33 -12.37 -14.98
N ARG A 166 11.09 -12.82 -15.19
CA ARG A 166 10.63 -14.14 -14.72
C ARG A 166 11.39 -15.28 -15.41
N ALA A 167 11.62 -15.18 -16.71
CA ALA A 167 12.38 -16.18 -17.46
C ALA A 167 13.86 -16.25 -17.03
N ALA A 168 14.41 -15.11 -16.57
CA ALA A 168 15.74 -15.04 -15.96
C ALA A 168 15.78 -15.67 -14.54
N GLY A 169 14.63 -16.06 -13.98
CA GLY A 169 14.52 -16.67 -12.66
C GLY A 169 14.58 -15.67 -11.50
N GLU A 170 14.31 -14.41 -11.77
CA GLU A 170 14.30 -13.38 -10.74
C GLU A 170 13.11 -13.55 -9.79
N ASP A 171 13.39 -13.34 -8.52
CA ASP A 171 12.41 -13.42 -7.45
C ASP A 171 11.46 -12.20 -7.51
N ALA A 172 10.20 -12.41 -7.20
CA ALA A 172 9.21 -11.33 -7.12
C ALA A 172 9.63 -10.22 -6.15
N ARG A 173 10.34 -10.56 -5.08
CA ARG A 173 10.86 -9.58 -4.13
C ARG A 173 11.87 -8.66 -4.79
N ASP A 174 12.78 -9.21 -5.59
CA ASP A 174 13.80 -8.45 -6.30
C ASP A 174 13.17 -7.57 -7.38
N ILE A 175 12.19 -8.09 -8.13
CA ILE A 175 11.42 -7.32 -9.11
C ILE A 175 10.71 -6.13 -8.44
N CYS A 176 10.01 -6.37 -7.32
CA CYS A 176 9.32 -5.30 -6.60
C CYS A 176 10.30 -4.26 -6.04
N ARG A 177 11.39 -4.69 -5.40
CA ARG A 177 12.36 -3.84 -4.72
C ARG A 177 13.24 -3.05 -5.68
N ASN A 178 13.78 -3.72 -6.70
CA ASN A 178 14.81 -3.14 -7.55
C ASN A 178 14.24 -2.48 -8.81
N LEU A 179 12.93 -2.69 -9.07
CA LEU A 179 12.30 -2.21 -10.27
C LEU A 179 11.01 -1.42 -10.04
N LEU A 180 9.97 -2.05 -9.49
CA LEU A 180 8.65 -1.40 -9.39
C LEU A 180 8.66 -0.22 -8.41
N GLU A 181 9.32 -0.38 -7.26
CA GLU A 181 9.46 0.70 -6.28
C GLU A 181 10.29 1.87 -6.83
N PRO A 182 11.49 1.65 -7.42
CA PRO A 182 12.23 2.75 -8.07
C PRO A 182 11.50 3.38 -9.24
N ALA A 183 10.79 2.61 -10.08
CA ALA A 183 9.99 3.15 -11.18
C ALA A 183 8.87 4.08 -10.67
N ALA A 184 8.20 3.70 -9.60
CA ALA A 184 7.19 4.54 -8.96
C ALA A 184 7.78 5.84 -8.39
N HIS A 185 8.99 5.77 -7.85
CA HIS A 185 9.70 6.96 -7.40
C HIS A 185 10.03 7.90 -8.56
N LEU A 186 10.54 7.37 -9.67
CA LEU A 186 10.83 8.15 -10.87
C LEU A 186 9.59 8.84 -11.44
N LEU A 187 8.44 8.17 -11.47
CA LEU A 187 7.17 8.78 -11.89
C LEU A 187 6.83 10.00 -11.04
N GLY A 188 7.04 9.92 -9.73
CA GLY A 188 6.86 11.05 -8.84
C GLY A 188 7.88 12.15 -9.07
N ASP A 189 9.16 11.83 -9.36
CA ASP A 189 10.20 12.81 -9.69
C ASP A 189 9.87 13.52 -11.00
N TRP A 190 9.48 12.77 -12.04
CA TRP A 190 9.09 13.33 -13.33
C TRP A 190 7.88 14.27 -13.25
N TRP A 191 6.94 13.98 -12.35
CA TRP A 191 5.86 14.91 -12.07
C TRP A 191 6.36 16.20 -11.41
N CYS A 192 7.25 16.11 -10.42
CA CYS A 192 7.87 17.29 -9.80
C CYS A 192 8.70 18.12 -10.80
N GLU A 193 9.26 17.48 -11.82
CA GLU A 193 10.03 18.09 -12.90
C GLU A 193 9.16 18.62 -14.08
N ASP A 194 7.83 18.62 -13.93
CA ASP A 194 6.86 18.99 -14.99
C ASP A 194 6.98 18.16 -16.29
N ARG A 195 7.51 16.91 -16.21
CA ARG A 195 7.65 16.00 -17.36
C ARG A 195 6.36 15.24 -17.65
N CYS A 196 5.46 15.15 -16.71
CA CYS A 196 4.14 14.54 -16.84
C CYS A 196 3.17 15.22 -15.87
N ASP A 197 1.88 15.11 -16.14
CA ASP A 197 0.84 15.66 -15.27
C ASP A 197 0.43 14.65 -14.16
N SER A 198 -0.30 15.13 -13.17
CA SER A 198 -0.74 14.32 -12.02
C SER A 198 -1.66 13.16 -12.42
N PHE A 199 -2.42 13.34 -13.50
CA PHE A 199 -3.34 12.33 -14.00
C PHE A 199 -2.58 11.20 -14.71
N ALA A 200 -1.60 11.53 -15.56
CA ALA A 200 -0.72 10.55 -16.20
C ALA A 200 0.04 9.71 -15.17
N VAL A 201 0.57 10.36 -14.11
CA VAL A 201 1.22 9.64 -13.00
C VAL A 201 0.24 8.71 -12.29
N THR A 202 -1.00 9.15 -12.05
CA THR A 202 -2.01 8.30 -11.41
C THR A 202 -2.28 7.03 -12.22
N ILE A 203 -2.40 7.17 -13.54
CA ILE A 203 -2.57 6.05 -14.47
C ILE A 203 -1.34 5.14 -14.47
N ALA A 204 -0.14 5.71 -14.62
CA ALA A 204 1.11 4.94 -14.62
C ALA A 204 1.28 4.15 -13.31
N LEU A 205 1.03 4.77 -12.15
CA LEU A 205 1.07 4.09 -10.86
C LEU A 205 0.04 2.97 -10.77
N SER A 206 -1.16 3.11 -11.36
CA SER A 206 -2.15 2.04 -11.38
C SER A 206 -1.67 0.83 -12.20
N LYS A 207 -0.97 1.05 -13.31
CA LYS A 207 -0.35 -0.01 -14.12
C LYS A 207 0.76 -0.73 -13.35
N LEU A 208 1.65 0.01 -12.69
CA LEU A 208 2.66 -0.59 -11.80
C LEU A 208 2.02 -1.38 -10.65
N GLN A 209 0.89 -0.92 -10.13
CA GLN A 209 0.10 -1.62 -9.12
C GLN A 209 -0.43 -2.98 -9.63
N ASN A 210 -0.98 -3.01 -10.84
CA ASN A 210 -1.43 -4.26 -11.47
C ASN A 210 -0.24 -5.21 -11.70
N LEU A 211 0.90 -4.68 -12.15
CA LEU A 211 2.11 -5.45 -12.35
C LEU A 211 2.61 -6.08 -11.03
N ALA A 212 2.65 -5.30 -9.94
CA ALA A 212 3.02 -5.79 -8.61
C ALA A 212 2.12 -6.93 -8.15
N ARG A 213 0.80 -6.84 -8.37
CA ARG A 213 -0.14 -7.91 -8.06
C ARG A 213 0.09 -9.16 -8.91
N SER A 214 0.36 -9.00 -10.20
CA SER A 214 0.70 -10.11 -11.09
C SER A 214 1.97 -10.83 -10.62
N VAL A 215 2.99 -10.07 -10.21
CA VAL A 215 4.23 -10.60 -9.63
C VAL A 215 3.95 -11.39 -8.36
N GLU A 216 3.15 -10.85 -7.44
CA GLU A 216 2.80 -11.51 -6.18
C GLU A 216 1.96 -12.79 -6.41
N ALA A 217 0.95 -12.73 -7.28
CA ALA A 217 0.08 -13.86 -7.58
C ALA A 217 0.83 -15.07 -8.17
N SER A 218 1.90 -14.83 -8.94
CA SER A 218 2.69 -15.89 -9.55
C SER A 218 3.49 -16.73 -8.54
N GLN A 219 3.71 -16.22 -7.33
CA GLN A 219 4.49 -16.91 -6.29
C GLN A 219 3.65 -17.75 -5.31
N THR A 220 2.33 -17.65 -5.33
CA THR A 220 1.46 -18.35 -4.36
C THR A 220 1.51 -19.87 -4.45
N GLY A 221 2.19 -20.45 -5.43
CA GLY A 221 2.34 -21.91 -5.60
C GLY A 221 3.68 -22.52 -5.16
N VAL A 222 4.71 -21.73 -4.87
CA VAL A 222 6.11 -22.24 -4.84
C VAL A 222 6.75 -22.24 -3.44
N ARG A 223 6.31 -21.42 -2.51
CA ARG A 223 6.97 -21.30 -1.20
C ARG A 223 5.98 -21.47 -0.05
N ARG A 224 6.20 -22.50 0.77
CA ARG A 224 5.51 -22.64 2.06
C ARG A 224 6.08 -21.58 3.00
N VAL A 225 5.39 -20.45 3.14
CA VAL A 225 5.78 -19.40 4.07
C VAL A 225 5.42 -19.86 5.49
N GLU A 226 6.40 -19.92 6.37
CA GLU A 226 6.14 -20.17 7.79
C GLU A 226 5.50 -18.93 8.41
N PHE A 227 4.31 -19.07 8.97
CA PHE A 227 3.62 -17.98 9.64
C PHE A 227 4.33 -17.62 10.95
N THR A 228 4.70 -16.37 11.10
CA THR A 228 5.34 -15.83 12.32
C THR A 228 4.37 -15.69 13.49
N GLY A 229 3.07 -15.71 13.21
CA GLY A 229 2.02 -15.39 14.18
C GLY A 229 1.83 -13.90 14.46
N GLN A 230 2.67 -13.05 13.87
CA GLN A 230 2.61 -11.59 14.01
C GLN A 230 1.63 -10.98 13.01
N ARG A 231 1.01 -9.86 13.39
CA ARG A 231 0.01 -9.16 12.59
C ARG A 231 0.42 -7.70 12.37
N VAL A 232 0.38 -7.27 11.12
CA VAL A 232 0.64 -5.87 10.74
C VAL A 232 -0.60 -5.27 10.08
N LEU A 233 -0.95 -4.05 10.51
CA LEU A 233 -1.89 -3.18 9.81
C LEU A 233 -1.10 -2.26 8.88
N ILE A 234 -1.35 -2.33 7.60
CA ILE A 234 -0.81 -1.38 6.63
C ILE A 234 -1.90 -0.40 6.28
N SER A 235 -1.71 0.84 6.67
CA SER A 235 -2.73 1.86 6.56
C SER A 235 -2.08 3.21 6.23
N PRO A 236 -2.18 3.67 4.98
CA PRO A 236 -1.89 5.06 4.71
C PRO A 236 -2.75 5.95 5.61
N PRO A 237 -2.23 7.11 6.06
CA PRO A 237 -3.03 8.05 6.83
C PRO A 237 -4.29 8.47 6.05
N PRO A 238 -5.38 8.84 6.74
CA PRO A 238 -6.58 9.34 6.08
C PRO A 238 -6.26 10.43 5.04
N LEU A 239 -6.96 10.41 3.91
CA LEU A 239 -6.74 11.30 2.76
C LEU A 239 -5.49 10.99 1.91
N GLU A 240 -4.67 10.02 2.27
CA GLU A 240 -3.62 9.53 1.37
C GLU A 240 -4.24 8.72 0.22
N THR A 241 -3.76 8.96 -1.00
CA THR A 241 -4.32 8.38 -2.22
C THR A 241 -3.36 7.45 -2.95
N HIS A 242 -2.07 7.50 -2.58
CA HIS A 242 -1.03 6.71 -3.21
C HIS A 242 -0.90 5.36 -2.53
N MET A 243 -1.34 4.32 -3.21
CA MET A 243 -1.49 2.99 -2.64
C MET A 243 -0.39 2.01 -3.01
N LEU A 244 0.40 2.31 -4.05
CA LEU A 244 1.43 1.38 -4.53
C LEU A 244 2.43 1.03 -3.42
N GLY A 245 2.92 2.03 -2.67
CA GLY A 245 3.83 1.80 -1.55
C GLY A 245 3.24 0.87 -0.49
N ALA A 246 1.98 1.08 -0.12
CA ALA A 246 1.27 0.22 0.83
C ALA A 246 1.07 -1.21 0.30
N THR A 247 0.81 -1.35 -1.00
CA THR A 247 0.67 -2.67 -1.65
C THR A 247 1.98 -3.45 -1.67
N LEU A 248 3.06 -2.81 -2.11
CA LEU A 248 4.40 -3.42 -2.11
C LEU A 248 4.81 -3.83 -0.70
N LEU A 249 4.62 -2.92 0.27
CA LEU A 249 4.90 -3.19 1.67
C LEU A 249 4.13 -4.43 2.18
N GLY A 250 2.83 -4.51 1.85
CA GLY A 250 2.00 -5.67 2.19
C GLY A 250 2.50 -6.97 1.59
N GLY A 251 2.99 -6.92 0.36
CA GLY A 251 3.63 -8.05 -0.32
C GLY A 251 4.86 -8.55 0.43
N PHE A 252 5.77 -7.65 0.81
CA PHE A 252 6.98 -8.00 1.57
C PHE A 252 6.68 -8.60 2.94
N PHE A 253 5.71 -8.04 3.68
CA PHE A 253 5.29 -8.59 4.96
C PHE A 253 4.66 -9.98 4.82
N ARG A 254 3.80 -10.22 3.80
CA ARG A 254 3.25 -11.56 3.53
C ARG A 254 4.32 -12.57 3.18
N GLN A 255 5.30 -12.19 2.36
CA GLN A 255 6.44 -13.05 2.02
C GLN A 255 7.31 -13.40 3.24
N ALA A 256 7.36 -12.52 4.24
CA ALA A 256 8.05 -12.76 5.50
C ALA A 256 7.23 -13.56 6.54
N GLY A 257 6.00 -13.95 6.21
CA GLY A 257 5.15 -14.78 7.08
C GLY A 257 4.25 -14.00 8.04
N TRP A 258 4.17 -12.68 7.90
CA TRP A 258 3.26 -11.87 8.69
C TRP A 258 1.82 -11.99 8.20
N SER A 259 0.87 -11.94 9.13
CA SER A 259 -0.54 -11.72 8.80
C SER A 259 -0.76 -10.24 8.50
N VAL A 260 -1.07 -9.92 7.24
CA VAL A 260 -1.22 -8.54 6.76
C VAL A 260 -2.69 -8.20 6.61
N GLN A 261 -3.09 -7.12 7.27
CA GLN A 261 -4.35 -6.43 7.01
C GLN A 261 -4.01 -5.07 6.38
N ALA A 262 -4.53 -4.81 5.19
CA ALA A 262 -4.34 -3.53 4.49
C ALA A 262 -5.68 -2.80 4.47
N GLU A 263 -5.71 -1.59 5.05
CA GLU A 263 -6.92 -0.77 5.19
C GLU A 263 -6.63 0.68 4.80
N PHE A 264 -7.61 1.32 4.21
CA PHE A 264 -7.49 2.67 3.68
C PHE A 264 -8.58 3.59 4.28
N PRO A 265 -8.47 3.93 5.57
CA PRO A 265 -9.51 4.65 6.30
C PRO A 265 -9.77 6.04 5.71
N GLN A 266 -11.03 6.44 5.72
CA GLN A 266 -11.45 7.78 5.26
C GLN A 266 -11.22 8.85 6.32
N SER A 267 -11.08 8.43 7.58
CA SER A 267 -10.95 9.32 8.73
C SER A 267 -10.09 8.72 9.82
N ASP A 268 -9.53 9.58 10.68
CA ASP A 268 -8.85 9.14 11.89
C ASP A 268 -9.76 8.27 12.77
N ALA A 269 -11.08 8.56 12.81
CA ALA A 269 -12.02 7.78 13.60
C ALA A 269 -12.13 6.32 13.14
N GLU A 270 -12.12 6.07 11.83
CA GLU A 270 -12.10 4.71 11.26
C GLU A 270 -10.79 4.00 11.60
N LEU A 271 -9.65 4.67 11.43
CA LEU A 271 -8.34 4.12 11.78
C LEU A 271 -8.28 3.74 13.27
N MET A 272 -8.77 4.63 14.14
CA MET A 272 -8.85 4.35 15.58
C MET A 272 -9.78 3.16 15.88
N GLY A 273 -10.88 3.02 15.13
CA GLY A 273 -11.79 1.88 15.21
C GLY A 273 -11.08 0.55 14.95
N LEU A 274 -10.26 0.48 13.90
CA LEU A 274 -9.49 -0.71 13.52
C LEU A 274 -8.52 -1.15 14.63
N VAL A 275 -7.67 -0.24 15.11
CA VAL A 275 -6.66 -0.57 16.13
C VAL A 275 -7.26 -0.84 17.52
N ARG A 276 -8.47 -0.34 17.80
CA ARG A 276 -9.22 -0.62 19.04
C ARG A 276 -9.87 -1.98 19.02
N THR A 277 -10.36 -2.44 17.88
CA THR A 277 -11.09 -3.69 17.75
C THR A 277 -10.20 -4.88 17.49
N HIS A 278 -9.09 -4.70 16.79
CA HIS A 278 -8.17 -5.77 16.41
C HIS A 278 -6.82 -5.64 17.10
N TRP A 279 -6.17 -6.78 17.32
CA TRP A 279 -4.80 -6.82 17.80
C TRP A 279 -3.84 -6.76 16.62
N PHE A 280 -2.91 -5.80 16.66
CA PHE A 280 -1.78 -5.72 15.74
C PHE A 280 -0.47 -5.62 16.53
N ASP A 281 0.57 -6.31 16.04
CA ASP A 281 1.93 -6.18 16.57
C ASP A 281 2.61 -4.92 16.03
N ALA A 282 2.21 -4.49 14.84
CA ALA A 282 2.70 -3.29 14.20
C ALA A 282 1.63 -2.62 13.33
N ILE A 283 1.79 -1.30 13.15
CA ILE A 283 1.10 -0.52 12.11
C ILE A 283 2.13 0.18 11.24
N ALA A 284 1.94 0.15 9.92
CA ALA A 284 2.76 0.85 8.96
C ALA A 284 1.96 1.95 8.27
N LEU A 285 2.39 3.20 8.45
CA LEU A 285 1.79 4.41 7.91
C LEU A 285 2.64 4.90 6.74
N THR A 286 2.16 4.73 5.51
CA THR A 286 2.85 5.18 4.30
C THR A 286 2.39 6.56 3.90
N LEU A 287 3.32 7.50 3.69
CA LEU A 287 3.01 8.88 3.34
C LEU A 287 3.70 9.30 2.04
N SER A 288 2.91 9.81 1.10
CA SER A 288 3.43 10.43 -0.14
C SER A 288 3.77 11.89 0.07
N ASP A 289 4.54 12.47 -0.86
CA ASP A 289 5.00 13.87 -0.82
C ASP A 289 4.08 14.82 -1.65
N VAL A 290 2.82 14.46 -1.81
CA VAL A 290 1.92 15.08 -2.80
C VAL A 290 1.33 16.44 -2.39
N PHE A 291 1.42 16.82 -1.12
CA PHE A 291 0.93 18.12 -0.62
C PHE A 291 1.90 18.66 0.43
N THR A 292 1.70 19.90 0.87
CA THR A 292 2.58 20.56 1.84
C THR A 292 3.09 19.59 2.92
N ARG A 293 4.33 19.15 2.77
CA ARG A 293 4.99 18.13 3.61
C ARG A 293 4.85 18.45 5.11
N ARG A 294 5.02 19.72 5.50
CA ARG A 294 4.91 20.15 6.91
C ARG A 294 3.54 19.90 7.51
N GLU A 295 2.47 20.20 6.78
CA GLU A 295 1.11 20.01 7.27
C GLU A 295 0.79 18.52 7.41
N ARG A 296 1.28 17.69 6.50
CA ARG A 296 1.11 16.24 6.54
C ARG A 296 1.88 15.59 7.68
N LEU A 297 3.12 15.98 7.91
CA LEU A 297 3.90 15.47 9.05
C LEU A 297 3.27 15.91 10.37
N ALA A 298 2.79 17.15 10.49
CA ALA A 298 2.08 17.61 11.67
C ALA A 298 0.77 16.82 11.93
N ALA A 299 0.00 16.54 10.89
CA ALA A 299 -1.19 15.70 10.99
C ALA A 299 -0.83 14.26 11.40
N LEU A 300 0.27 13.71 10.88
CA LEU A 300 0.74 12.37 11.20
C LEU A 300 1.14 12.23 12.68
N VAL A 301 1.74 13.27 13.29
CA VAL A 301 2.01 13.29 14.75
C VAL A 301 0.74 13.02 15.54
N LYS A 302 -0.34 13.71 15.18
CA LYS A 302 -1.65 13.53 15.82
C LYS A 302 -2.16 12.10 15.57
N THR A 303 -2.14 11.65 14.34
CA THR A 303 -2.61 10.30 13.96
C THR A 303 -1.85 9.23 14.74
N ILE A 304 -0.52 9.31 14.85
CA ILE A 304 0.29 8.34 15.60
C ILE A 304 -0.05 8.38 17.09
N THR A 305 -0.20 9.59 17.68
CA THR A 305 -0.58 9.74 19.08
C THR A 305 -1.94 9.10 19.36
N ASP A 306 -2.92 9.36 18.51
CA ASP A 306 -4.27 8.82 18.66
C ASP A 306 -4.29 7.29 18.43
N VAL A 307 -3.53 6.78 17.45
CA VAL A 307 -3.36 5.33 17.19
C VAL A 307 -2.79 4.63 18.41
N ARG A 308 -1.72 5.15 19.01
CA ARG A 308 -1.12 4.55 20.22
C ARG A 308 -2.11 4.53 21.39
N ALA A 309 -2.83 5.64 21.60
CA ALA A 309 -3.82 5.76 22.67
C ALA A 309 -5.04 4.83 22.46
N ALA A 310 -5.41 4.58 21.20
CA ALA A 310 -6.57 3.75 20.86
C ALA A 310 -6.22 2.26 20.74
N SER A 311 -4.94 1.92 20.50
CA SER A 311 -4.51 0.55 20.22
C SER A 311 -4.85 -0.43 21.33
N ARG A 312 -5.39 -1.58 20.92
CA ARG A 312 -5.59 -2.72 21.82
C ARG A 312 -4.27 -3.33 22.31
N ASN A 313 -3.20 -3.17 21.53
CA ASN A 313 -1.83 -3.56 21.89
C ASN A 313 -1.04 -2.34 22.36
N PRO A 314 -0.73 -2.18 23.65
CA PRO A 314 0.00 -1.03 24.18
C PRO A 314 1.46 -0.99 23.70
N THR A 315 1.99 -2.10 23.19
CA THR A 315 3.37 -2.21 22.67
C THR A 315 3.40 -2.32 21.15
N MET A 316 2.32 -1.90 20.46
CA MET A 316 2.26 -1.92 19.02
C MET A 316 3.34 -1.01 18.41
N ALA A 317 4.20 -1.58 17.56
CA ALA A 317 5.20 -0.82 16.84
C ALA A 317 4.55 0.07 15.77
N VAL A 318 5.05 1.29 15.62
CA VAL A 318 4.61 2.22 14.58
C VAL A 318 5.74 2.44 13.59
N LEU A 319 5.52 1.99 12.35
CA LEU A 319 6.42 2.22 11.22
C LEU A 319 5.92 3.39 10.39
N VAL A 320 6.85 4.20 9.92
CA VAL A 320 6.57 5.24 8.92
C VAL A 320 7.52 5.13 7.74
N GLY A 321 7.02 5.46 6.57
CA GLY A 321 7.82 5.45 5.36
C GLY A 321 7.09 6.11 4.19
N GLY A 322 7.66 5.94 3.01
CA GLY A 322 7.18 6.56 1.79
C GLY A 322 7.94 7.83 1.46
N ARG A 323 7.58 8.45 0.33
CA ARG A 323 8.35 9.55 -0.26
C ARG A 323 8.51 10.77 0.66
N ALA A 324 7.53 11.04 1.53
CA ALA A 324 7.59 12.16 2.47
C ALA A 324 8.78 12.11 3.45
N PHE A 325 9.36 10.92 3.66
CA PHE A 325 10.49 10.72 4.59
C PHE A 325 11.85 10.63 3.91
N ARG A 326 11.95 10.75 2.57
CA ARG A 326 13.21 10.53 1.83
C ARG A 326 14.30 11.56 2.13
N ALA A 327 13.94 12.82 2.35
CA ALA A 327 14.94 13.89 2.52
C ALA A 327 15.71 13.79 3.85
N GLU A 328 15.00 13.57 4.98
CA GLU A 328 15.58 13.42 6.31
C GLU A 328 14.87 12.28 7.09
N PRO A 329 15.01 11.02 6.67
CA PRO A 329 14.15 9.93 7.15
C PRO A 329 14.16 9.75 8.67
N SER A 330 15.34 9.65 9.28
CA SER A 330 15.48 9.36 10.71
C SER A 330 15.00 10.52 11.58
N ARG A 331 15.25 11.75 11.15
CA ARG A 331 14.85 12.95 11.89
C ARG A 331 13.33 13.12 11.84
N ASP A 332 12.76 12.98 10.64
CA ASP A 332 11.31 13.15 10.43
C ASP A 332 10.52 12.05 11.16
N ALA A 333 10.98 10.81 11.13
CA ALA A 333 10.34 9.70 11.86
C ALA A 333 10.33 9.92 13.37
N GLY A 334 11.45 10.35 13.95
CA GLY A 334 11.53 10.69 15.38
C GLY A 334 10.60 11.86 15.76
N GLN A 335 10.48 12.86 14.90
CA GLN A 335 9.58 14.00 15.13
C GLN A 335 8.10 13.61 15.11
N VAL A 336 7.71 12.63 14.30
CA VAL A 336 6.31 12.15 14.27
C VAL A 336 5.99 11.12 15.34
N GLY A 337 6.98 10.66 16.11
CA GLY A 337 6.79 9.70 17.20
C GLY A 337 6.67 8.24 16.72
N ALA A 338 7.23 7.92 15.56
CA ALA A 338 7.34 6.55 15.06
C ALA A 338 8.51 5.80 15.72
N ASP A 339 8.40 4.48 15.79
CA ASP A 339 9.42 3.58 16.32
C ASP A 339 10.44 3.17 15.26
N VAL A 340 9.94 2.96 14.04
CA VAL A 340 10.73 2.49 12.90
C VAL A 340 10.42 3.37 11.69
N HIS A 341 11.45 3.71 10.93
CA HIS A 341 11.29 4.28 9.60
C HIS A 341 11.93 3.37 8.56
N TYR A 342 11.35 3.36 7.37
CA TYR A 342 11.91 2.63 6.25
C TYR A 342 11.99 3.55 5.02
N THR A 343 13.05 3.39 4.25
CA THR A 343 13.28 4.11 3.00
C THR A 343 12.83 3.33 1.78
N SER A 344 12.87 2.00 1.88
CA SER A 344 12.38 1.05 0.89
C SER A 344 11.40 0.09 1.55
N ALA A 345 10.32 -0.24 0.86
CA ALA A 345 9.34 -1.23 1.32
C ALA A 345 10.00 -2.61 1.53
N GLY A 346 11.04 -2.93 0.73
CA GLY A 346 11.79 -4.17 0.86
C GLY A 346 12.60 -4.31 2.15
N ASP A 347 13.00 -3.21 2.78
CA ASP A 347 13.79 -3.20 4.03
C ASP A 347 12.91 -3.14 5.28
N ALA A 348 11.69 -2.63 5.15
CA ALA A 348 10.78 -2.38 6.26
C ALA A 348 10.56 -3.57 7.20
N VAL A 349 10.52 -4.78 6.66
CA VAL A 349 10.34 -6.01 7.47
C VAL A 349 11.55 -6.26 8.34
N GLY A 350 12.76 -6.17 7.76
CA GLY A 350 14.02 -6.36 8.49
C GLY A 350 14.21 -5.31 9.58
N ASP A 351 13.89 -4.06 9.29
CA ASP A 351 13.97 -2.94 10.23
C ASP A 351 13.01 -3.14 11.42
N LEU A 352 11.77 -3.59 11.13
CA LEU A 352 10.80 -3.90 12.16
C LEU A 352 11.20 -5.12 13.01
N ASP A 353 11.66 -6.20 12.38
CA ASP A 353 12.08 -7.41 13.10
C ASP A 353 13.27 -7.10 14.03
N TYR A 354 14.21 -6.28 13.56
CA TYR A 354 15.32 -5.81 14.40
C TYR A 354 14.83 -4.97 15.59
N TRP A 355 13.91 -4.04 15.34
CA TRP A 355 13.34 -3.21 16.41
C TRP A 355 12.58 -4.07 17.45
N LEU A 356 11.71 -4.98 16.99
CA LEU A 356 10.97 -5.90 17.88
C LEU A 356 11.91 -6.77 18.70
N PHE A 357 12.97 -7.29 18.09
CA PHE A 357 13.96 -8.08 18.80
C PHE A 357 14.62 -7.28 19.91
N THR A 358 15.08 -6.07 19.62
CA THR A 358 15.78 -5.22 20.59
C THR A 358 14.88 -4.74 21.73
N HIS A 359 13.58 -4.52 21.48
CA HIS A 359 12.64 -4.02 22.49
C HIS A 359 11.89 -5.12 23.26
N ARG A 360 11.76 -6.33 22.70
CA ARG A 360 11.20 -7.47 23.44
C ARG A 360 12.21 -8.18 24.33
N PHE A 361 13.50 -8.10 24.00
CA PHE A 361 14.58 -8.77 24.73
C PHE A 361 15.55 -7.80 25.43
N ALA A 362 15.30 -6.50 25.41
CA ALA A 362 16.02 -5.57 26.27
C ALA A 362 15.72 -5.98 27.74
N PRO A 363 16.74 -6.22 28.59
CA PRO A 363 16.51 -6.44 29.99
C PRO A 363 15.81 -5.20 30.54
N GLY A 364 14.61 -5.41 31.10
CA GLY A 364 13.87 -4.32 31.74
C GLY A 364 14.76 -3.62 32.75
N ASP A 365 14.77 -2.30 32.71
CA ASP A 365 15.28 -1.46 33.81
C ASP A 365 14.40 -1.67 35.05
N GLY A 366 14.53 -2.82 35.67
CA GLY A 366 13.79 -3.19 36.84
C GLY A 366 14.65 -4.07 37.77
N GLU A 367 15.14 -3.45 38.82
CA GLU A 367 15.79 -3.97 39.99
C GLU A 367 17.30 -3.75 40.08
N ALA A 368 17.66 -2.51 40.40
CA ALA A 368 18.78 -2.28 41.28
C ALA A 368 18.44 -2.96 42.61
N SER A 369 18.80 -4.24 42.79
CA SER A 369 18.73 -4.91 44.08
C SER A 369 19.78 -4.31 44.98
N GLU A 370 19.30 -3.58 46.00
CA GLU A 370 20.01 -3.20 47.19
C GLU A 370 20.79 -4.37 47.79
N GLY A 371 21.94 -4.00 48.25
CA GLY A 371 22.90 -4.67 49.06
C GLY A 371 22.57 -6.01 49.71
N VAL A 372 23.42 -6.99 49.44
CA VAL A 372 23.73 -8.01 50.41
C VAL A 372 25.21 -7.93 50.74
N GLY A 373 25.40 -7.72 52.03
CA GLY A 373 26.61 -7.37 52.67
C GLY A 373 27.77 -8.36 52.54
N ALA A 374 28.91 -7.81 52.68
CA ALA A 374 30.19 -8.46 52.91
C ALA A 374 30.10 -9.48 54.07
N GLY A 375 30.26 -10.74 53.77
CA GLY A 375 30.58 -11.80 54.71
C GLY A 375 32.05 -12.19 54.57
N VAL A 376 32.86 -11.69 55.42
CA VAL A 376 34.26 -12.10 55.65
C VAL A 376 34.29 -13.54 56.16
N LEU A 377 35.07 -14.39 55.49
CA LEU A 377 35.63 -15.59 56.13
C LEU A 377 37.09 -15.75 55.69
N ARG A 378 37.93 -15.60 56.65
CA ARG A 378 39.29 -16.17 56.75
C ARG A 378 39.26 -17.26 57.86
N PRO A 379 40.24 -18.11 57.99
CA PRO A 379 41.47 -18.36 57.22
C PRO A 379 41.43 -19.59 56.33
#